data_22dec54aeed547f6336b86d5444279f6
#
_entry.id   22dec54aeed547f6336b86d5444279f6
#
_cell.length_a   1.000
_cell.length_b   1.000
_cell.length_c   1.000
_cell.angle_alpha   90.00
_cell.angle_beta   90.00
_cell.angle_gamma   90.00
#
_symmetry.space_group_name_H-M   'P 1'
#
loop_
_entity.id
_entity.type
_entity.pdbx_description
1 polymer ?
#
loop_
_entity_poly.entity_id
_entity_poly.type
_entity_poly.pdbx_seq_one_letter_code
_entity_poly.pdbx_strand_id
1 'polypeptide(L)'
;MVLDKLGTFPPLVFAGETRHLKSQLADVVDGKAFLLQGGDCAESFAEFNPDNIRDTFKLMLQMSLVLTYSASLPVVKVGRIAGQFSKPRSSPVESIDGVELPSYLGDNINGMEFNEKSRVPDPKRLFKAYSQSAATLNLIRAFCHGGFADLQNVHTWNLGFIKNSPELKRFKELEDRIADALAFMDACGINSDFNRRLKTVNFWTSHEALLLPFEETMTRTDSTTGENHDTSAHFVWIGDRTRQLDGGHVEFCRGIENPIGCLLYTSPSPRDYPGS
;
A
#
# COMPACT_ATOMS: atom_id res chain seq x y z
N MET A 1 -13.91 10.59 22.29
CA MET A 1 -12.67 10.66 23.13
C MET A 1 -11.42 10.13 22.40
N VAL A 2 -11.32 8.89 21.91
CA VAL A 2 -10.15 8.45 21.10
C VAL A 2 -10.20 9.06 19.70
N LEU A 3 -11.33 8.93 19.01
CA LEU A 3 -11.53 9.49 17.67
C LEU A 3 -11.40 11.02 17.66
N ASP A 4 -11.98 11.73 18.64
CA ASP A 4 -11.87 13.19 18.75
C ASP A 4 -10.41 13.63 18.83
N LYS A 5 -9.59 12.88 19.59
CA LYS A 5 -8.16 13.13 19.69
C LYS A 5 -7.42 12.83 18.37
N LEU A 6 -7.76 11.72 17.70
CA LEU A 6 -7.20 11.41 16.39
C LEU A 6 -7.56 12.48 15.35
N GLY A 7 -8.78 13.02 15.40
CA GLY A 7 -9.20 14.13 14.53
C GLY A 7 -8.34 15.39 14.63
N THR A 8 -7.60 15.56 15.75
CA THR A 8 -6.63 16.66 15.91
C THR A 8 -5.23 16.34 15.38
N PHE A 9 -4.97 15.09 14.95
CA PHE A 9 -3.67 14.70 14.44
C PHE A 9 -3.49 15.17 13.00
N PRO A 10 -2.24 15.38 12.55
CA PRO A 10 -1.97 15.73 11.17
C PRO A 10 -2.51 14.67 10.18
N PRO A 11 -2.88 15.07 8.97
CA PRO A 11 -3.20 14.11 7.91
C PRO A 11 -1.97 13.26 7.58
N LEU A 12 -2.19 11.97 7.24
CA LEU A 12 -1.11 11.07 6.81
C LEU A 12 -0.70 11.33 5.36
N VAL A 13 -1.68 11.64 4.51
CA VAL A 13 -1.45 12.03 3.12
C VAL A 13 -2.12 13.37 2.82
N PHE A 14 -1.71 13.99 1.72
CA PHE A 14 -2.19 15.31 1.31
C PHE A 14 -3.09 15.21 0.07
N ALA A 15 -4.14 16.02 0.00
CA ALA A 15 -5.10 16.04 -1.12
C ALA A 15 -4.44 16.20 -2.51
N GLY A 16 -3.36 16.98 -2.60
CA GLY A 16 -2.58 17.11 -3.83
C GLY A 16 -1.90 15.81 -4.27
N GLU A 17 -1.50 14.95 -3.32
CA GLU A 17 -0.94 13.62 -3.62
C GLU A 17 -2.03 12.71 -4.19
N THR A 18 -3.24 12.72 -3.61
CA THR A 18 -4.37 11.91 -4.12
C THR A 18 -4.80 12.35 -5.52
N ARG A 19 -4.84 13.66 -5.80
CA ARG A 19 -5.10 14.18 -7.16
C ARG A 19 -4.03 13.77 -8.16
N HIS A 20 -2.76 13.79 -7.77
CA HIS A 20 -1.66 13.34 -8.63
C HIS A 20 -1.80 11.83 -8.94
N LEU A 21 -2.10 11.00 -7.95
CA LEU A 21 -2.38 9.58 -8.19
C LEU A 21 -3.57 9.39 -9.13
N LYS A 22 -4.66 10.14 -8.93
CA LYS A 22 -5.86 10.08 -9.80
C LYS A 22 -5.51 10.38 -11.26
N SER A 23 -4.64 11.38 -11.50
CA SER A 23 -4.13 11.68 -12.84
C SER A 23 -3.30 10.53 -13.43
N GLN A 24 -2.42 9.91 -12.64
CA GLN A 24 -1.65 8.74 -13.10
C GLN A 24 -2.52 7.52 -13.39
N LEU A 25 -3.60 7.33 -12.62
CA LEU A 25 -4.57 6.25 -12.88
C LEU A 25 -5.38 6.50 -14.16
N ALA A 26 -5.63 7.75 -14.53
CA ALA A 26 -6.21 8.07 -15.83
C ALA A 26 -5.30 7.64 -16.98
N ASP A 27 -3.98 7.83 -16.86
CA ASP A 27 -3.01 7.32 -17.85
C ASP A 27 -3.04 5.78 -17.93
N VAL A 28 -3.30 5.08 -16.81
CA VAL A 28 -3.48 3.61 -16.82
C VAL A 28 -4.74 3.23 -17.61
N VAL A 29 -5.85 3.93 -17.40
CA VAL A 29 -7.11 3.70 -18.15
C VAL A 29 -6.92 3.93 -19.64
N ASP A 30 -6.14 4.95 -20.01
CA ASP A 30 -5.79 5.26 -21.41
C ASP A 30 -4.76 4.30 -22.02
N GLY A 31 -4.26 3.30 -21.28
CA GLY A 31 -3.22 2.38 -21.74
C GLY A 31 -1.83 3.00 -21.89
N LYS A 32 -1.61 4.18 -21.31
CA LYS A 32 -0.32 4.91 -21.33
C LYS A 32 0.59 4.54 -20.14
N ALA A 33 0.07 3.86 -19.14
CA ALA A 33 0.80 3.41 -17.97
C ALA A 33 0.28 2.05 -17.49
N PHE A 34 1.02 1.39 -16.61
CA PHE A 34 0.64 0.14 -15.96
C PHE A 34 0.48 0.36 -14.45
N LEU A 35 -0.54 -0.22 -13.82
CA LEU A 35 -0.73 -0.20 -12.38
C LEU A 35 -0.13 -1.44 -11.74
N LEU A 36 0.85 -1.25 -10.86
CA LEU A 36 1.36 -2.28 -9.95
C LEU A 36 0.82 -2.03 -8.55
N GLN A 37 -0.04 -2.93 -8.08
CA GLN A 37 -0.57 -2.96 -6.72
C GLN A 37 0.01 -4.17 -5.99
N GLY A 38 0.55 -3.99 -4.79
CA GLY A 38 1.10 -5.08 -3.98
C GLY A 38 1.21 -4.71 -2.51
N GLY A 39 1.39 -5.72 -1.65
CA GLY A 39 1.56 -5.56 -0.20
C GLY A 39 0.75 -6.55 0.61
N ASP A 40 0.62 -6.32 1.91
CA ASP A 40 0.02 -7.26 2.85
C ASP A 40 -1.51 -7.25 2.84
N CYS A 41 -2.10 -8.41 3.20
CA CYS A 41 -3.52 -8.50 3.46
C CYS A 41 -3.95 -7.74 4.70
N ALA A 42 -3.10 -7.78 5.73
CA ALA A 42 -3.22 -7.01 6.95
C ALA A 42 -1.82 -6.87 7.55
N GLU A 43 -1.44 -5.64 7.85
CA GLU A 43 -0.19 -5.34 8.55
C GLU A 43 -0.31 -5.72 10.02
N SER A 44 0.80 -6.13 10.62
CA SER A 44 0.91 -6.42 12.04
C SER A 44 1.75 -5.37 12.76
N PHE A 45 1.33 -5.01 13.97
CA PHE A 45 2.14 -4.16 14.85
C PHE A 45 3.48 -4.81 15.24
N ALA A 46 3.57 -6.14 15.19
CA ALA A 46 4.79 -6.88 15.52
C ALA A 46 5.80 -6.84 14.36
N GLU A 47 5.33 -6.73 13.13
CA GLU A 47 6.18 -6.72 11.93
C GLU A 47 6.67 -5.31 11.56
N PHE A 48 6.23 -4.30 12.30
CA PHE A 48 6.69 -2.93 12.09
C PHE A 48 8.15 -2.76 12.46
N ASN A 49 9.01 -2.72 11.45
CA ASN A 49 10.43 -2.42 11.56
C ASN A 49 10.97 -1.82 10.25
N PRO A 50 12.11 -1.10 10.28
CA PRO A 50 12.63 -0.42 9.10
C PRO A 50 13.07 -1.37 7.98
N ASP A 51 13.50 -2.59 8.31
CA ASP A 51 13.95 -3.56 7.31
C ASP A 51 12.77 -4.09 6.50
N ASN A 52 11.66 -4.44 7.14
CA ASN A 52 10.44 -4.88 6.44
C ASN A 52 9.90 -3.78 5.51
N ILE A 53 9.85 -2.54 5.98
CA ILE A 53 9.40 -1.40 5.17
C ILE A 53 10.33 -1.20 3.96
N ARG A 54 11.64 -1.22 4.18
CA ARG A 54 12.65 -1.11 3.13
C ARG A 54 12.51 -2.24 2.10
N ASP A 55 12.39 -3.46 2.55
CA ASP A 55 12.40 -4.63 1.68
C ASP A 55 11.11 -4.75 0.87
N THR A 56 9.96 -4.39 1.45
CA THR A 56 8.71 -4.24 0.71
C THR A 56 8.83 -3.16 -0.38
N PHE A 57 9.37 -2.00 -0.03
CA PHE A 57 9.60 -0.91 -0.98
C PHE A 57 10.57 -1.33 -2.10
N LYS A 58 11.69 -2.00 -1.78
CA LYS A 58 12.64 -2.55 -2.74
C LYS A 58 11.97 -3.52 -3.72
N LEU A 59 11.21 -4.47 -3.20
CA LEU A 59 10.51 -5.47 -4.02
C LEU A 59 9.59 -4.79 -5.03
N MET A 60 8.79 -3.83 -4.58
CA MET A 60 7.88 -3.08 -5.46
C MET A 60 8.63 -2.29 -6.53
N LEU A 61 9.77 -1.68 -6.20
CA LEU A 61 10.58 -0.95 -7.18
C LEU A 61 11.20 -1.89 -8.21
N GLN A 62 11.73 -3.03 -7.80
CA GLN A 62 12.31 -3.99 -8.74
C GLN A 62 11.25 -4.60 -9.66
N MET A 63 10.08 -4.97 -9.12
CA MET A 63 8.95 -5.41 -9.94
C MET A 63 8.54 -4.32 -10.94
N SER A 64 8.48 -3.07 -10.50
CA SER A 64 8.13 -1.96 -11.40
C SER A 64 9.17 -1.72 -12.50
N LEU A 65 10.45 -1.89 -12.18
CA LEU A 65 11.54 -1.76 -13.17
C LEU A 65 11.44 -2.85 -14.25
N VAL A 66 11.23 -4.10 -13.84
CA VAL A 66 11.01 -5.23 -14.74
C VAL A 66 9.81 -4.99 -15.65
N LEU A 67 8.69 -4.53 -15.08
CA LEU A 67 7.47 -4.23 -15.85
C LEU A 67 7.69 -3.06 -16.81
N THR A 68 8.34 -1.99 -16.36
CA THR A 68 8.66 -0.82 -17.20
C THR A 68 9.53 -1.24 -18.39
N TYR A 69 10.57 -2.02 -18.14
CA TYR A 69 11.45 -2.52 -19.19
C TYR A 69 10.72 -3.42 -20.19
N SER A 70 9.90 -4.36 -19.67
CA SER A 70 9.24 -5.38 -20.51
C SER A 70 8.07 -4.82 -21.32
N ALA A 71 7.30 -3.89 -20.73
CA ALA A 71 6.11 -3.30 -21.36
C ALA A 71 6.40 -1.99 -22.11
N SER A 72 7.57 -1.37 -21.88
CA SER A 72 7.89 -0.01 -22.35
C SER A 72 6.86 1.04 -21.92
N LEU A 73 6.28 0.85 -20.74
CA LEU A 73 5.28 1.73 -20.14
C LEU A 73 5.73 2.16 -18.73
N PRO A 74 5.44 3.40 -18.32
CA PRO A 74 5.62 3.81 -16.93
C PRO A 74 4.72 2.98 -16.01
N VAL A 75 5.19 2.73 -14.79
CA VAL A 75 4.46 1.94 -13.77
C VAL A 75 4.05 2.84 -12.61
N VAL A 76 2.75 2.91 -12.37
CA VAL A 76 2.16 3.51 -11.16
C VAL A 76 2.23 2.48 -10.03
N LYS A 77 2.93 2.81 -8.95
CA LYS A 77 3.20 1.90 -7.83
C LYS A 77 2.32 2.25 -6.66
N VAL A 78 1.45 1.32 -6.25
CA VAL A 78 0.55 1.45 -5.11
C VAL A 78 0.83 0.32 -4.13
N GLY A 79 1.40 0.64 -2.98
CA GLY A 79 1.66 -0.31 -1.92
C GLY A 79 0.47 -0.44 -0.97
N ARG A 80 0.06 -1.67 -0.65
CA ARG A 80 -0.87 -1.93 0.46
C ARG A 80 -0.06 -2.00 1.75
N ILE A 81 0.29 -0.83 2.25
CA ILE A 81 1.19 -0.58 3.39
C ILE A 81 0.86 0.77 4.03
N ALA A 82 1.25 0.94 5.29
CA ALA A 82 1.05 2.16 6.08
C ALA A 82 -0.41 2.46 6.41
N GLY A 83 -1.19 1.42 6.72
CA GLY A 83 -2.59 1.61 7.12
C GLY A 83 -3.45 0.35 7.12
N GLN A 84 -3.00 -0.73 6.50
CA GLN A 84 -3.78 -1.96 6.39
C GLN A 84 -3.75 -2.79 7.68
N PHE A 85 -4.08 -2.20 8.83
CA PHE A 85 -4.12 -2.90 10.13
C PHE A 85 -5.46 -3.60 10.41
N SER A 86 -6.52 -3.25 9.71
CA SER A 86 -7.80 -3.96 9.78
C SER A 86 -7.77 -5.22 8.91
N LYS A 87 -8.41 -6.29 9.39
CA LYS A 87 -8.49 -7.57 8.69
C LYS A 87 -9.95 -7.94 8.41
N PRO A 88 -10.35 -8.12 7.13
CA PRO A 88 -11.70 -8.57 6.81
C PRO A 88 -11.92 -10.01 7.29
N ARG A 89 -13.05 -10.28 7.91
CA ARG A 89 -13.42 -11.61 8.42
C ARG A 89 -14.79 -12.04 7.91
N SER A 90 -14.92 -13.32 7.60
CA SER A 90 -16.18 -13.91 7.16
C SER A 90 -17.06 -14.35 8.34
N SER A 91 -16.46 -14.58 9.52
CA SER A 91 -17.16 -14.93 10.74
C SER A 91 -16.84 -13.94 11.85
N PRO A 92 -17.82 -13.57 12.70
CA PRO A 92 -17.56 -12.75 13.88
C PRO A 92 -16.81 -13.50 14.99
N VAL A 93 -16.73 -14.83 14.90
CA VAL A 93 -16.09 -15.70 15.88
C VAL A 93 -15.11 -16.67 15.23
N GLU A 94 -14.09 -17.06 16.00
CA GLU A 94 -13.13 -18.13 15.69
C GLU A 94 -13.24 -19.21 16.74
N SER A 95 -13.16 -20.50 16.32
CA SER A 95 -13.18 -21.65 17.23
C SER A 95 -11.88 -22.44 17.10
N ILE A 96 -11.19 -22.66 18.22
CA ILE A 96 -9.98 -23.49 18.32
C ILE A 96 -10.18 -24.45 19.48
N ASP A 97 -10.02 -25.74 19.26
CA ASP A 97 -10.15 -26.81 20.28
C ASP A 97 -11.44 -26.75 21.10
N GLY A 98 -12.56 -26.33 20.47
CA GLY A 98 -13.86 -26.21 21.12
C GLY A 98 -14.06 -24.93 21.94
N VAL A 99 -13.08 -24.07 22.01
CA VAL A 99 -13.20 -22.73 22.58
C VAL A 99 -13.58 -21.75 21.48
N GLU A 100 -14.61 -20.95 21.72
CA GLU A 100 -15.10 -19.94 20.78
C GLU A 100 -14.80 -18.54 21.31
N LEU A 101 -14.10 -17.71 20.51
CA LEU A 101 -13.76 -16.32 20.86
C LEU A 101 -14.09 -15.39 19.68
N PRO A 102 -14.26 -14.07 19.95
CA PRO A 102 -14.37 -13.08 18.87
C PRO A 102 -13.22 -13.19 17.89
N SER A 103 -13.50 -13.04 16.60
CA SER A 103 -12.47 -13.06 15.54
C SER A 103 -11.42 -11.95 15.74
N TYR A 104 -10.18 -12.26 15.34
CA TYR A 104 -9.17 -11.24 15.18
C TYR A 104 -9.52 -10.33 13.99
N LEU A 105 -9.82 -9.06 14.27
CA LEU A 105 -10.28 -8.07 13.29
C LEU A 105 -9.16 -7.13 12.81
N GLY A 106 -7.94 -7.41 13.24
CA GLY A 106 -6.77 -6.60 12.91
C GLY A 106 -6.23 -5.83 14.10
N ASP A 107 -4.94 -5.50 14.02
CA ASP A 107 -4.21 -4.92 15.15
C ASP A 107 -4.70 -3.54 15.58
N ASN A 108 -5.39 -2.80 14.73
CA ASN A 108 -6.03 -1.54 15.10
C ASN A 108 -7.34 -1.71 15.88
N ILE A 109 -7.88 -2.93 15.98
CA ILE A 109 -9.13 -3.23 16.68
C ILE A 109 -8.88 -4.08 17.92
N ASN A 110 -8.27 -5.28 17.77
CA ASN A 110 -8.03 -6.23 18.84
C ASN A 110 -6.70 -6.98 18.68
N GLY A 111 -6.33 -7.83 19.63
CA GLY A 111 -5.06 -8.58 19.59
C GLY A 111 -5.19 -9.90 18.81
N MET A 112 -4.08 -10.34 18.21
CA MET A 112 -4.00 -11.57 17.43
C MET A 112 -4.08 -12.83 18.31
N GLU A 113 -3.60 -12.78 19.56
CA GLU A 113 -3.55 -13.93 20.45
C GLU A 113 -4.95 -14.50 20.72
N PHE A 114 -5.07 -15.82 20.69
CA PHE A 114 -6.34 -16.51 20.93
C PHE A 114 -6.61 -16.66 22.43
N ASN A 115 -7.00 -15.55 23.07
CA ASN A 115 -7.45 -15.50 24.45
C ASN A 115 -8.47 -14.38 24.65
N GLU A 116 -9.31 -14.49 25.65
CA GLU A 116 -10.40 -13.54 25.92
C GLU A 116 -9.90 -12.09 26.04
N LYS A 117 -8.79 -11.86 26.72
CA LYS A 117 -8.24 -10.52 26.94
C LYS A 117 -7.80 -9.85 25.65
N SER A 118 -7.10 -10.58 24.78
CA SER A 118 -6.57 -10.06 23.52
C SER A 118 -7.68 -9.78 22.51
N ARG A 119 -8.78 -10.54 22.55
CA ARG A 119 -9.89 -10.41 21.61
C ARG A 119 -10.88 -9.29 21.94
N VAL A 120 -10.75 -8.65 23.10
CA VAL A 120 -11.54 -7.45 23.41
C VAL A 120 -11.08 -6.27 22.56
N PRO A 121 -11.97 -5.59 21.80
CA PRO A 121 -11.61 -4.39 21.06
C PRO A 121 -11.10 -3.27 21.98
N ASP A 122 -9.99 -2.64 21.62
CA ASP A 122 -9.44 -1.49 22.34
C ASP A 122 -9.22 -0.30 21.37
N PRO A 123 -10.07 0.74 21.45
CA PRO A 123 -9.93 1.92 20.58
C PRO A 123 -8.57 2.63 20.68
N LYS A 124 -7.82 2.47 21.78
CA LYS A 124 -6.49 3.08 21.95
C LYS A 124 -5.48 2.52 20.95
N ARG A 125 -5.72 1.34 20.40
CA ARG A 125 -4.88 0.71 19.38
C ARG A 125 -4.80 1.58 18.12
N LEU A 126 -5.79 2.41 17.84
CA LEU A 126 -5.80 3.37 16.74
C LEU A 126 -4.66 4.39 16.81
N PHE A 127 -4.24 4.80 18.01
CA PHE A 127 -3.06 5.69 18.15
C PHE A 127 -1.78 5.01 17.69
N LYS A 128 -1.63 3.72 18.00
CA LYS A 128 -0.47 2.94 17.55
C LYS A 128 -0.51 2.73 16.04
N ALA A 129 -1.68 2.39 15.48
CA ALA A 129 -1.88 2.27 14.03
C ALA A 129 -1.50 3.57 13.31
N TYR A 130 -2.04 4.70 13.74
CA TYR A 130 -1.69 6.01 13.20
C TYR A 130 -0.17 6.29 13.29
N SER A 131 0.44 6.05 14.44
CA SER A 131 1.87 6.34 14.66
C SER A 131 2.76 5.48 13.76
N GLN A 132 2.45 4.20 13.60
CA GLN A 132 3.17 3.30 12.71
C GLN A 132 2.94 3.67 11.23
N SER A 133 1.71 4.01 10.84
CA SER A 133 1.42 4.52 9.49
C SER A 133 2.21 5.78 9.17
N ALA A 134 2.23 6.75 10.07
CA ALA A 134 2.99 7.99 9.91
C ALA A 134 4.50 7.75 9.79
N ALA A 135 5.07 6.87 10.61
CA ALA A 135 6.48 6.52 10.56
C ALA A 135 6.83 5.77 9.25
N THR A 136 5.99 4.83 8.82
CA THR A 136 6.14 4.10 7.56
C THR A 136 6.10 5.05 6.36
N LEU A 137 5.11 5.94 6.30
CA LEU A 137 4.98 6.95 5.24
C LEU A 137 6.18 7.88 5.20
N ASN A 138 6.66 8.34 6.37
CA ASN A 138 7.84 9.20 6.45
C ASN A 138 9.09 8.49 5.89
N LEU A 139 9.30 7.23 6.24
CA LEU A 139 10.44 6.44 5.74
C LEU A 139 10.32 6.18 4.23
N ILE A 140 9.14 5.83 3.73
CA ILE A 140 8.88 5.67 2.29
C ILE A 140 9.15 6.98 1.53
N ARG A 141 8.68 8.12 2.02
CA ARG A 141 8.97 9.43 1.40
C ARG A 141 10.46 9.74 1.38
N ALA A 142 11.19 9.40 2.46
CA ALA A 142 12.64 9.53 2.50
C ALA A 142 13.31 8.65 1.43
N PHE A 143 12.88 7.42 1.25
CA PHE A 143 13.37 6.53 0.19
C PHE A 143 13.05 7.06 -1.21
N CYS A 144 11.84 7.59 -1.41
CA CYS A 144 11.40 8.13 -2.71
C CYS A 144 12.23 9.34 -3.16
N HIS A 145 12.70 10.17 -2.22
CA HIS A 145 13.30 11.46 -2.54
C HIS A 145 14.76 11.59 -2.09
N GLY A 146 15.26 10.69 -1.24
CA GLY A 146 16.61 10.72 -0.65
C GLY A 146 17.70 10.04 -1.48
N GLY A 147 17.42 9.61 -2.71
CA GLY A 147 18.38 8.92 -3.58
C GLY A 147 18.43 7.40 -3.42
N PHE A 148 17.69 6.84 -2.44
CA PHE A 148 17.59 5.39 -2.29
C PHE A 148 16.93 4.73 -3.52
N ALA A 149 15.96 5.38 -4.13
CA ALA A 149 15.24 4.91 -5.32
C ALA A 149 15.94 5.29 -6.64
N ASP A 150 17.24 5.62 -6.62
CA ASP A 150 18.00 5.93 -7.83
C ASP A 150 17.98 4.74 -8.79
N LEU A 151 17.47 4.99 -10.00
CA LEU A 151 17.29 3.98 -11.04
C LEU A 151 18.60 3.25 -11.37
N GLN A 152 19.74 3.95 -11.29
CA GLN A 152 21.07 3.38 -11.53
C GLN A 152 21.47 2.33 -10.47
N ASN A 153 20.82 2.32 -9.31
CA ASN A 153 21.10 1.38 -8.23
C ASN A 153 20.03 0.30 -8.07
N VAL A 154 18.77 0.61 -8.42
CA VAL A 154 17.63 -0.30 -8.19
C VAL A 154 17.83 -1.67 -8.84
N HIS A 155 18.39 -1.73 -10.04
CA HIS A 155 18.62 -2.97 -10.78
C HIS A 155 19.68 -3.85 -10.13
N THR A 156 20.63 -3.28 -9.36
CA THR A 156 21.72 -4.04 -8.72
C THR A 156 21.32 -4.65 -7.37
N TRP A 157 20.15 -4.35 -6.85
CA TRP A 157 19.73 -4.87 -5.56
C TRP A 157 19.53 -6.38 -5.61
N ASN A 158 20.37 -7.09 -4.91
CA ASN A 158 20.28 -8.53 -4.81
C ASN A 158 19.16 -8.92 -3.84
N LEU A 159 18.08 -9.48 -4.38
CA LEU A 159 17.02 -10.10 -3.58
C LEU A 159 17.47 -11.52 -3.22
N GLY A 160 17.87 -11.72 -1.98
CA GLY A 160 18.49 -12.98 -1.49
C GLY A 160 17.67 -14.24 -1.78
N PHE A 161 16.34 -14.14 -1.96
CA PHE A 161 15.46 -15.27 -2.25
C PHE A 161 15.61 -15.83 -3.67
N ILE A 162 16.17 -15.04 -4.62
CA ILE A 162 16.35 -15.49 -6.01
C ILE A 162 17.50 -16.51 -6.15
N LYS A 163 18.43 -16.55 -5.21
CA LYS A 163 19.67 -17.35 -5.31
C LYS A 163 19.45 -18.84 -5.60
N ASN A 164 18.34 -19.41 -5.18
CA ASN A 164 18.01 -20.83 -5.35
C ASN A 164 16.81 -21.06 -6.29
N SER A 165 16.34 -20.02 -7.00
CA SER A 165 15.22 -20.14 -7.92
C SER A 165 15.68 -20.66 -9.28
N PRO A 166 14.92 -21.56 -9.95
CA PRO A 166 15.17 -21.93 -11.34
C PRO A 166 15.10 -20.73 -12.30
N GLU A 167 14.42 -19.66 -11.90
CA GLU A 167 14.30 -18.41 -12.67
C GLU A 167 15.53 -17.50 -12.57
N LEU A 168 16.53 -17.84 -11.73
CA LEU A 168 17.70 -17.00 -11.52
C LEU A 168 18.42 -16.63 -12.83
N LYS A 169 18.59 -17.60 -13.75
CA LYS A 169 19.26 -17.35 -15.03
C LYS A 169 18.51 -16.30 -15.85
N ARG A 170 17.19 -16.47 -15.95
CA ARG A 170 16.32 -15.57 -16.69
C ARG A 170 16.28 -14.16 -16.09
N PHE A 171 16.29 -14.09 -14.76
CA PHE A 171 16.36 -12.82 -14.04
C PHE A 171 17.69 -12.10 -14.29
N LYS A 172 18.82 -12.81 -14.27
CA LYS A 172 20.15 -12.24 -14.57
C LYS A 172 20.23 -11.71 -16.02
N GLU A 173 19.72 -12.46 -16.99
CA GLU A 173 19.68 -11.99 -18.39
C GLU A 173 18.89 -10.68 -18.54
N LEU A 174 17.81 -10.51 -17.74
CA LEU A 174 17.05 -9.27 -17.71
C LEU A 174 17.82 -8.14 -16.99
N GLU A 175 18.47 -8.44 -15.87
CA GLU A 175 19.31 -7.51 -15.12
C GLU A 175 20.43 -6.95 -16.00
N ASP A 176 21.14 -7.82 -16.74
CA ASP A 176 22.20 -7.43 -17.67
C ASP A 176 21.68 -6.48 -18.76
N ARG A 177 20.52 -6.77 -19.36
CA ARG A 177 19.91 -5.90 -20.40
C ARG A 177 19.49 -4.53 -19.84
N ILE A 178 18.98 -4.49 -18.61
CA ILE A 178 18.65 -3.22 -17.94
C ILE A 178 19.93 -2.43 -17.67
N ALA A 179 20.99 -3.11 -17.20
CA ALA A 179 22.29 -2.49 -16.97
C ALA A 179 22.86 -1.87 -18.26
N ASP A 180 22.81 -2.60 -19.39
CA ASP A 180 23.24 -2.09 -20.71
C ASP A 180 22.43 -0.85 -21.13
N ALA A 181 21.11 -0.85 -20.92
CA ALA A 181 20.26 0.29 -21.24
C ALA A 181 20.60 1.52 -20.38
N LEU A 182 20.85 1.33 -19.09
CA LEU A 182 21.26 2.41 -18.18
C LEU A 182 22.65 2.93 -18.51
N ALA A 183 23.61 2.06 -18.88
CA ALA A 183 24.94 2.46 -19.32
C ALA A 183 24.89 3.28 -20.61
N PHE A 184 24.01 2.90 -21.55
CA PHE A 184 23.78 3.69 -22.75
C PHE A 184 23.19 5.08 -22.43
N MET A 185 22.20 5.17 -21.54
CA MET A 185 21.65 6.45 -21.08
C MET A 185 22.72 7.33 -20.43
N ASP A 186 23.56 6.75 -19.58
CA ASP A 186 24.67 7.47 -18.93
C ASP A 186 25.68 8.00 -19.96
N ALA A 187 26.07 7.19 -20.96
CA ALA A 187 26.94 7.62 -22.04
C ALA A 187 26.33 8.75 -22.90
N CYS A 188 25.00 8.85 -22.97
CA CYS A 188 24.28 9.95 -23.60
C CYS A 188 24.14 11.19 -22.68
N GLY A 189 24.68 11.17 -21.45
CA GLY A 189 24.54 12.26 -20.46
C GLY A 189 23.21 12.26 -19.74
N ILE A 190 22.42 11.19 -19.84
CA ILE A 190 21.15 11.02 -19.14
C ILE A 190 21.40 10.19 -17.88
N ASN A 191 21.93 10.82 -16.85
CA ASN A 191 22.22 10.14 -15.59
C ASN A 191 21.61 10.87 -14.39
N SER A 192 21.70 10.25 -13.23
CA SER A 192 21.11 10.75 -11.99
C SER A 192 21.76 12.03 -11.46
N ASP A 193 22.99 12.34 -11.85
CA ASP A 193 23.68 13.58 -11.41
C ASP A 193 23.10 14.82 -12.09
N PHE A 194 22.70 14.69 -13.34
CA PHE A 194 22.12 15.77 -14.11
C PHE A 194 20.58 15.74 -14.16
N ASN A 195 19.97 14.58 -13.94
CA ASN A 195 18.53 14.42 -13.97
C ASN A 195 17.97 13.89 -12.65
N ARG A 196 17.48 14.80 -11.79
CA ARG A 196 16.88 14.46 -10.50
C ARG A 196 15.71 13.46 -10.61
N ARG A 197 15.02 13.41 -11.75
CA ARG A 197 13.91 12.47 -11.97
C ARG A 197 14.34 11.01 -11.92
N LEU A 198 15.60 10.71 -12.18
CA LEU A 198 16.15 9.35 -12.05
C LEU A 198 16.43 8.94 -10.60
N LYS A 199 16.54 9.93 -9.69
CA LYS A 199 16.76 9.71 -8.24
C LYS A 199 15.47 9.63 -7.42
N THR A 200 14.34 9.97 -8.04
CA THR A 200 13.05 10.08 -7.33
C THR A 200 12.00 9.21 -7.97
N VAL A 201 11.11 8.68 -7.13
CA VAL A 201 9.96 7.89 -7.59
C VAL A 201 8.70 8.35 -6.87
N ASN A 202 7.55 8.15 -7.53
CA ASN A 202 6.27 8.20 -6.86
C ASN A 202 5.93 6.81 -6.33
N PHE A 203 5.55 6.75 -5.06
CA PHE A 203 5.06 5.55 -4.42
C PHE A 203 3.84 5.92 -3.55
N TRP A 204 2.73 5.27 -3.84
CA TRP A 204 1.45 5.55 -3.21
C TRP A 204 1.09 4.45 -2.21
N THR A 205 0.35 4.80 -1.19
CA THR A 205 -0.13 3.84 -0.18
C THR A 205 -1.62 3.62 -0.31
N SER A 206 -2.07 2.43 0.07
CA SER A 206 -3.47 2.05 0.05
C SER A 206 -3.82 1.13 1.20
N HIS A 207 -5.09 1.16 1.62
CA HIS A 207 -5.69 0.15 2.49
C HIS A 207 -7.19 0.03 2.24
N GLU A 208 -7.80 -1.04 2.78
CA GLU A 208 -9.23 -1.25 2.75
C GLU A 208 -9.89 -0.46 3.90
N ALA A 209 -10.86 0.39 3.57
CA ALA A 209 -11.60 1.22 4.54
C ALA A 209 -12.57 0.37 5.36
N LEU A 210 -12.07 -0.51 6.24
CA LEU A 210 -12.89 -1.41 7.04
C LEU A 210 -13.48 -0.75 8.27
N LEU A 211 -12.75 0.17 8.89
CA LEU A 211 -13.16 0.85 10.13
C LEU A 211 -13.60 2.28 9.84
N LEU A 212 -14.84 2.44 9.34
CA LEU A 212 -15.37 3.74 8.94
C LEU A 212 -15.21 4.87 9.96
N PRO A 213 -15.40 4.67 11.29
CA PRO A 213 -15.16 5.75 12.24
C PRO A 213 -13.71 6.28 12.25
N PHE A 214 -12.73 5.46 11.90
CA PHE A 214 -11.35 5.90 11.72
C PHE A 214 -11.18 6.69 10.42
N GLU A 215 -11.69 6.17 9.31
CA GLU A 215 -11.59 6.82 8.00
C GLU A 215 -12.31 8.19 7.98
N GLU A 216 -13.51 8.25 8.58
CA GLU A 216 -14.24 9.51 8.76
C GLU A 216 -13.43 10.51 9.60
N THR A 217 -12.83 10.03 10.70
CA THR A 217 -11.98 10.86 11.56
C THR A 217 -10.74 11.37 10.85
N MET A 218 -10.21 10.63 9.89
CA MET A 218 -9.05 11.02 9.08
C MET A 218 -9.44 11.84 7.84
N THR A 219 -10.71 11.91 7.49
CA THR A 219 -11.16 12.72 6.34
C THR A 219 -10.99 14.21 6.61
N ARG A 220 -10.50 14.93 5.62
CA ARG A 220 -10.28 16.39 5.66
C ARG A 220 -10.85 17.04 4.40
N THR A 221 -11.42 18.21 4.59
CA THR A 221 -11.83 19.07 3.46
C THR A 221 -10.60 19.85 2.98
N ASP A 222 -10.28 19.75 1.70
CA ASP A 222 -9.24 20.57 1.08
C ASP A 222 -9.71 22.01 1.01
N SER A 223 -8.99 22.91 1.65
CA SER A 223 -9.33 24.34 1.70
C SER A 223 -9.24 25.03 0.34
N THR A 224 -8.59 24.40 -0.64
CA THR A 224 -8.42 24.95 -2.00
C THR A 224 -9.60 24.62 -2.91
N THR A 225 -10.13 23.37 -2.81
CA THR A 225 -11.17 22.87 -3.71
C THR A 225 -12.52 22.69 -3.02
N GLY A 226 -12.56 22.61 -1.69
CA GLY A 226 -13.76 22.28 -0.93
C GLY A 226 -14.11 20.79 -0.95
N GLU A 227 -13.29 19.95 -1.58
CA GLU A 227 -13.48 18.51 -1.71
C GLU A 227 -13.00 17.77 -0.47
N ASN A 228 -13.65 16.67 -0.13
CA ASN A 228 -13.26 15.82 0.98
C ASN A 228 -12.28 14.74 0.52
N HIS A 229 -11.20 14.58 1.27
CA HIS A 229 -10.23 13.52 1.05
C HIS A 229 -10.06 12.70 2.34
N ASP A 230 -10.16 11.39 2.23
CA ASP A 230 -9.67 10.51 3.28
C ASP A 230 -8.14 10.60 3.29
N THR A 231 -7.60 11.20 4.34
CA THR A 231 -6.16 11.43 4.46
C THR A 231 -5.42 10.30 5.18
N SER A 232 -6.07 9.17 5.38
CA SER A 232 -5.47 7.95 5.94
C SER A 232 -4.58 7.21 4.94
N ALA A 233 -4.89 7.29 3.63
CA ALA A 233 -4.09 6.76 2.51
C ALA A 233 -4.36 7.51 1.21
N HIS A 234 -3.49 7.29 0.19
CA HIS A 234 -3.68 7.89 -1.13
C HIS A 234 -4.81 7.21 -1.91
N PHE A 235 -4.98 5.91 -1.72
CA PHE A 235 -5.92 5.05 -2.43
C PHE A 235 -6.70 4.22 -1.42
N VAL A 236 -8.02 4.18 -1.55
CA VAL A 236 -8.91 3.51 -0.60
C VAL A 236 -9.62 2.33 -1.28
N TRP A 237 -9.71 1.19 -0.59
CA TRP A 237 -10.36 0.00 -1.11
C TRP A 237 -11.71 -0.23 -0.44
N ILE A 238 -12.70 -0.64 -1.26
CA ILE A 238 -13.90 -1.33 -0.80
C ILE A 238 -13.66 -2.83 -0.99
N GLY A 239 -13.82 -3.63 0.07
CA GLY A 239 -13.73 -5.07 -0.01
C GLY A 239 -15.05 -5.72 -0.44
N ASP A 240 -14.99 -7.01 -0.80
CA ASP A 240 -16.18 -7.76 -1.20
C ASP A 240 -17.26 -7.82 -0.12
N ARG A 241 -16.86 -7.82 1.15
CA ARG A 241 -17.78 -7.87 2.29
C ARG A 241 -18.46 -6.55 2.60
N THR A 242 -17.98 -5.44 2.03
CA THR A 242 -18.42 -4.08 2.34
C THR A 242 -18.94 -3.31 1.11
N ARG A 243 -19.11 -3.98 -0.03
CA ARG A 243 -19.48 -3.40 -1.31
C ARG A 243 -20.99 -3.30 -1.59
N GLN A 244 -21.83 -3.54 -0.60
CA GLN A 244 -23.28 -3.43 -0.73
C GLN A 244 -23.66 -1.97 -1.04
N LEU A 245 -24.47 -1.76 -2.07
CA LEU A 245 -24.78 -0.42 -2.60
C LEU A 245 -25.50 0.48 -1.59
N ASP A 246 -26.20 -0.09 -0.64
CA ASP A 246 -26.91 0.55 0.47
C ASP A 246 -26.08 0.56 1.76
N GLY A 247 -24.84 0.08 1.70
CA GLY A 247 -23.94 0.00 2.85
C GLY A 247 -23.18 1.29 3.13
N GLY A 248 -22.84 1.51 4.41
CA GLY A 248 -22.13 2.71 4.86
C GLY A 248 -20.75 2.89 4.20
N HIS A 249 -20.08 1.81 3.81
CA HIS A 249 -18.77 1.88 3.15
C HIS A 249 -18.87 2.47 1.73
N VAL A 250 -19.91 2.10 0.98
CA VAL A 250 -20.14 2.67 -0.34
C VAL A 250 -20.55 4.14 -0.21
N GLU A 251 -21.38 4.47 0.77
CA GLU A 251 -21.79 5.86 1.00
C GLU A 251 -20.60 6.73 1.45
N PHE A 252 -19.73 6.23 2.33
CA PHE A 252 -18.49 6.91 2.68
C PHE A 252 -17.62 7.19 1.44
N CYS A 253 -17.40 6.18 0.60
CA CYS A 253 -16.59 6.34 -0.60
C CYS A 253 -17.20 7.30 -1.64
N ARG A 254 -18.52 7.50 -1.66
CA ARG A 254 -19.17 8.53 -2.49
C ARG A 254 -18.86 9.95 -2.01
N GLY A 255 -18.52 10.10 -0.73
CA GLY A 255 -18.25 11.40 -0.10
C GLY A 255 -16.81 11.87 -0.16
N ILE A 256 -15.88 11.07 -0.74
CA ILE A 256 -14.46 11.38 -0.80
C ILE A 256 -13.93 11.38 -2.24
N GLU A 257 -12.89 12.17 -2.50
CA GLU A 257 -12.26 12.32 -3.82
C GLU A 257 -11.03 11.43 -4.06
N ASN A 258 -10.69 10.57 -3.10
CA ASN A 258 -9.63 9.59 -3.28
C ASN A 258 -9.93 8.66 -4.46
N PRO A 259 -8.91 8.15 -5.17
CA PRO A 259 -9.08 6.98 -6.02
C PRO A 259 -9.63 5.81 -5.21
N ILE A 260 -10.66 5.14 -5.73
CA ILE A 260 -11.33 4.03 -5.07
C ILE A 260 -11.07 2.74 -5.84
N GLY A 261 -10.63 1.70 -5.13
CA GLY A 261 -10.58 0.34 -5.61
C GLY A 261 -11.74 -0.48 -5.08
N CYS A 262 -12.25 -1.39 -5.89
CA CYS A 262 -13.24 -2.36 -5.46
C CYS A 262 -12.73 -3.78 -5.71
N LEU A 263 -12.62 -4.57 -4.65
CA LEU A 263 -12.22 -5.97 -4.76
C LEU A 263 -13.45 -6.81 -5.11
N LEU A 264 -13.44 -7.36 -6.33
CA LEU A 264 -14.51 -8.22 -6.83
C LEU A 264 -13.98 -9.65 -6.98
N TYR A 265 -14.74 -10.63 -6.50
CA TYR A 265 -14.44 -12.06 -6.70
C TYR A 265 -14.92 -12.53 -8.09
N THR A 266 -14.45 -11.88 -9.14
CA THR A 266 -14.82 -12.23 -10.53
C THR A 266 -13.79 -13.10 -11.22
N SER A 267 -12.60 -13.26 -10.64
CA SER A 267 -11.57 -14.19 -11.12
C SER A 267 -11.10 -15.08 -9.99
N PRO A 268 -10.80 -16.36 -10.24
CA PRO A 268 -10.26 -17.24 -9.21
C PRO A 268 -8.92 -16.69 -8.70
N SER A 269 -8.91 -16.24 -7.47
CA SER A 269 -7.69 -15.91 -6.72
C SER A 269 -7.24 -17.17 -5.96
N PRO A 270 -5.93 -17.41 -5.79
CA PRO A 270 -5.46 -18.51 -4.93
C PRO A 270 -6.03 -18.48 -3.51
N ARG A 271 -6.49 -17.33 -3.04
CA ARG A 271 -7.15 -17.10 -1.76
C ARG A 271 -8.58 -17.63 -1.70
N ASP A 272 -9.23 -17.80 -2.84
CA ASP A 272 -10.64 -18.15 -2.94
C ASP A 272 -10.84 -19.67 -3.03
N TYR A 273 -9.75 -20.45 -3.07
CA TYR A 273 -9.81 -21.89 -3.02
C TYR A 273 -9.93 -22.37 -1.56
N PRO A 274 -10.96 -23.15 -1.23
CA PRO A 274 -11.05 -23.80 0.06
C PRO A 274 -9.89 -24.79 0.21
N GLY A 275 -8.89 -24.46 1.02
CA GLY A 275 -7.74 -25.32 1.27
C GLY A 275 -6.36 -24.68 1.12
N SER A 276 -6.29 -23.38 0.87
CA SER A 276 -5.03 -22.59 0.97
C SER A 276 -4.90 -21.89 2.30
#